data_6e83ac0824e33c3e7b2b5ebd4b84a441
#
_entry.id   6e83ac0824e33c3e7b2b5ebd4b84a441
#
_cell.length_a   1.000
_cell.length_b   1.000
_cell.length_c   1.000
_cell.angle_alpha   90.00
_cell.angle_beta   90.00
_cell.angle_gamma   90.00
#
_symmetry.space_group_name_H-M   'P 1'
#
loop_
_entity.id
_entity.type
_entity.pdbx_description
1 polymer ?
#
loop_
_entity_poly.entity_id
_entity_poly.type
_entity_poly.pdbx_seq_one_letter_code
_entity_poly.pdbx_strand_id
1 'polypeptide(L)'
;MTKGTAVIPNDVYHADPAYSSSDLKLITNTCPDAFYKTKYEGQKKDHAPALKKAFRDGELCHAFTLEPERAKKDYAVCANRSTTEGKKQAAQMKKDGIEAITNTELELVTNVSQAVFNHPVASELLSEGQPELSFWADDSITGLCCKARPDWLRKDGTIIDLKTTGDKGAKPSAFSKTAANLLYHLQAAHYLEVTKAKRFVFLVVEKVFPFSVGIYELDEAALNEGYRLRNDALALIKSCHQKGKWPTYTDEITSLSFPNWAFTSH
;
A
#
# COMPACT_ATOMS: atom_id res chain seq x y z
N MET A 1 5.25 -15.87 -15.79
CA MET A 1 3.80 -15.94 -15.55
C MET A 1 3.05 -15.39 -16.74
N THR A 2 1.86 -15.90 -17.00
CA THR A 2 0.98 -15.40 -18.06
C THR A 2 0.58 -13.97 -17.72
N LYS A 3 0.86 -13.05 -18.64
CA LYS A 3 0.35 -11.67 -18.59
C LYS A 3 -1.17 -11.72 -18.51
N GLY A 4 -1.80 -10.95 -17.65
CA GLY A 4 -3.25 -10.96 -17.52
C GLY A 4 -3.74 -10.50 -16.16
N THR A 5 -4.96 -10.87 -15.87
CA THR A 5 -5.63 -10.57 -14.59
C THR A 5 -6.06 -11.84 -13.89
N ALA A 6 -6.00 -11.86 -12.56
CA ALA A 6 -6.50 -12.98 -11.77
C ALA A 6 -6.88 -12.52 -10.35
N VAL A 7 -7.85 -13.20 -9.77
CA VAL A 7 -8.10 -13.14 -8.32
C VAL A 7 -7.32 -14.29 -7.69
N ILE A 8 -6.31 -13.97 -6.91
CA ILE A 8 -5.44 -14.95 -6.26
C ILE A 8 -5.26 -14.62 -4.77
N PRO A 9 -4.94 -15.61 -3.93
CA PRO A 9 -4.65 -15.39 -2.51
C PRO A 9 -3.53 -14.37 -2.29
N ASN A 10 -3.58 -13.68 -1.16
CA ASN A 10 -2.65 -12.57 -0.85
C ASN A 10 -1.20 -13.06 -0.75
N ASP A 11 -0.97 -14.20 -0.13
CA ASP A 11 0.34 -14.84 -0.02
C ASP A 11 0.93 -15.22 -1.39
N VAL A 12 0.10 -15.73 -2.30
CA VAL A 12 0.49 -16.05 -3.69
C VAL A 12 0.87 -14.77 -4.44
N TYR A 13 0.08 -13.70 -4.32
CA TYR A 13 0.42 -12.41 -4.93
C TYR A 13 1.74 -11.85 -4.41
N HIS A 14 1.97 -11.89 -3.10
CA HIS A 14 3.20 -11.36 -2.51
C HIS A 14 4.44 -12.22 -2.84
N ALA A 15 4.29 -13.52 -2.99
CA ALA A 15 5.38 -14.42 -3.39
C ALA A 15 5.78 -14.30 -4.87
N ASP A 16 4.92 -13.69 -5.70
CA ASP A 16 5.21 -13.48 -7.11
C ASP A 16 6.40 -12.54 -7.33
N PRO A 17 7.37 -12.86 -8.21
CA PRO A 17 8.60 -12.10 -8.39
C PRO A 17 8.43 -10.78 -9.15
N ALA A 18 7.30 -10.54 -9.85
CA ALA A 18 7.06 -9.31 -10.58
C ALA A 18 7.19 -8.06 -9.68
N TYR A 19 7.53 -6.94 -10.27
CA TYR A 19 7.78 -5.69 -9.54
C TYR A 19 6.48 -4.97 -9.19
N SER A 20 6.27 -4.77 -7.90
CA SER A 20 5.15 -4.02 -7.34
C SER A 20 5.52 -2.55 -7.09
N SER A 21 4.52 -1.70 -6.83
CA SER A 21 4.77 -0.32 -6.38
C SER A 21 5.61 -0.25 -5.10
N SER A 22 5.48 -1.22 -4.19
CA SER A 22 6.29 -1.30 -2.97
C SER A 22 7.76 -1.57 -3.28
N ASP A 23 8.06 -2.41 -4.27
CA ASP A 23 9.43 -2.64 -4.74
C ASP A 23 10.05 -1.35 -5.31
N LEU A 24 9.28 -0.62 -6.10
CA LEU A 24 9.74 0.65 -6.68
C LEU A 24 9.94 1.73 -5.62
N LYS A 25 9.02 1.86 -4.65
CA LYS A 25 9.20 2.74 -3.51
C LYS A 25 10.43 2.39 -2.68
N LEU A 26 10.71 1.10 -2.50
CA LEU A 26 11.88 0.64 -1.74
C LEU A 26 13.18 1.09 -2.40
N ILE A 27 13.37 0.83 -3.70
CA ILE A 27 14.61 1.23 -4.38
C ILE A 27 14.74 2.74 -4.51
N THR A 28 13.63 3.47 -4.64
CA THR A 28 13.62 4.94 -4.68
C THR A 28 14.02 5.55 -3.34
N ASN A 29 13.58 4.98 -2.22
CA ASN A 29 13.85 5.51 -0.88
C ASN A 29 15.15 4.97 -0.24
N THR A 30 15.82 4.01 -0.88
CA THR A 30 17.03 3.40 -0.35
C THR A 30 18.11 3.33 -1.42
N CYS A 31 18.87 2.27 -1.49
CA CYS A 31 19.87 2.00 -2.52
C CYS A 31 19.65 0.62 -3.16
N PRO A 32 20.23 0.34 -4.33
CA PRO A 32 20.14 -0.95 -5.00
C PRO A 32 20.52 -2.15 -4.11
N ASP A 33 21.55 -2.05 -3.29
CA ASP A 33 21.97 -3.12 -2.36
C ASP A 33 20.87 -3.43 -1.34
N ALA A 34 20.28 -2.41 -0.72
CA ALA A 34 19.18 -2.60 0.24
C ALA A 34 17.93 -3.21 -0.43
N PHE A 35 17.63 -2.79 -1.65
CA PHE A 35 16.58 -3.38 -2.45
C PHE A 35 16.86 -4.86 -2.74
N TYR A 36 18.07 -5.20 -3.20
CA TYR A 36 18.47 -6.57 -3.53
C TYR A 36 18.34 -7.49 -2.31
N LYS A 37 18.88 -7.09 -1.17
CA LYS A 37 18.79 -7.85 0.09
C LYS A 37 17.35 -8.08 0.53
N THR A 38 16.49 -7.09 0.37
CA THR A 38 15.08 -7.22 0.74
C THR A 38 14.30 -8.10 -0.25
N LYS A 39 14.46 -7.86 -1.56
CA LYS A 39 13.67 -8.51 -2.61
C LYS A 39 14.10 -9.94 -2.86
N TYR A 40 15.40 -10.21 -2.92
CA TYR A 40 15.95 -11.50 -3.36
C TYR A 40 16.53 -12.36 -2.23
N GLU A 41 17.05 -11.74 -1.18
CA GLU A 41 17.58 -12.48 -0.02
C GLU A 41 16.58 -12.59 1.14
N GLY A 42 15.39 -11.96 1.01
CA GLY A 42 14.32 -12.03 1.99
C GLY A 42 14.63 -11.32 3.32
N GLN A 43 15.64 -10.43 3.35
CA GLN A 43 15.97 -9.65 4.54
C GLN A 43 14.87 -8.60 4.76
N LYS A 44 14.18 -8.66 5.89
CA LYS A 44 13.10 -7.72 6.24
C LYS A 44 13.53 -6.83 7.39
N LYS A 45 13.23 -5.55 7.28
CA LYS A 45 13.37 -4.62 8.40
C LYS A 45 12.28 -4.95 9.44
N ASP A 46 12.67 -5.14 10.68
CA ASP A 46 11.71 -5.24 11.78
C ASP A 46 11.11 -3.85 12.08
N HIS A 47 9.80 -3.79 12.21
CA HIS A 47 9.09 -2.55 12.47
C HIS A 47 8.79 -2.38 13.96
N ALA A 48 8.81 -1.14 14.43
CA ALA A 48 8.38 -0.81 15.79
C ALA A 48 6.93 -1.27 16.05
N PRO A 49 6.58 -1.66 17.29
CA PRO A 49 5.24 -2.17 17.61
C PRO A 49 4.08 -1.26 17.18
N ALA A 50 4.24 0.06 17.32
CA ALA A 50 3.23 1.02 16.88
C ALA A 50 2.99 0.99 15.37
N LEU A 51 4.03 0.79 14.56
CA LEU A 51 3.92 0.69 13.12
C LEU A 51 3.29 -0.64 12.69
N LYS A 52 3.66 -1.74 13.37
CA LYS A 52 2.99 -3.05 13.17
C LYS A 52 1.50 -2.97 13.44
N LYS A 53 1.11 -2.28 14.55
CA LYS A 53 -0.29 -2.03 14.86
C LYS A 53 -0.98 -1.20 13.79
N ALA A 54 -0.35 -0.13 13.32
CA ALA A 54 -0.92 0.72 12.27
C ALA A 54 -1.17 -0.03 10.96
N PHE A 55 -0.26 -0.94 10.57
CA PHE A 55 -0.44 -1.81 9.40
C PHE A 55 -1.60 -2.79 9.60
N ARG A 56 -1.67 -3.44 10.76
CA ARG A 56 -2.77 -4.34 11.09
C ARG A 56 -4.12 -3.63 11.07
N ASP A 57 -4.23 -2.48 11.73
CA ASP A 57 -5.46 -1.67 11.72
C ASP A 57 -5.85 -1.30 10.27
N GLY A 58 -4.87 -0.96 9.42
CA GLY A 58 -5.09 -0.68 8.00
C GLY A 58 -5.63 -1.89 7.26
N GLU A 59 -4.97 -3.04 7.38
CA GLU A 59 -5.37 -4.31 6.75
C GLU A 59 -6.80 -4.70 7.13
N LEU A 60 -7.14 -4.64 8.41
CA LEU A 60 -8.50 -4.91 8.89
C LEU A 60 -9.52 -3.92 8.30
N CYS A 61 -9.21 -2.61 8.28
CA CYS A 61 -10.10 -1.62 7.67
C CYS A 61 -10.34 -1.90 6.18
N HIS A 62 -9.31 -2.28 5.42
CA HIS A 62 -9.46 -2.69 4.02
C HIS A 62 -10.39 -3.91 3.89
N ALA A 63 -10.10 -4.98 4.63
CA ALA A 63 -10.90 -6.21 4.55
C ALA A 63 -12.38 -5.96 4.88
N PHE A 64 -12.68 -5.27 5.99
CA PHE A 64 -14.06 -5.03 6.42
C PHE A 64 -14.80 -4.01 5.56
N THR A 65 -14.11 -3.08 4.91
CA THR A 65 -14.73 -2.07 4.06
C THR A 65 -14.94 -2.58 2.63
N LEU A 66 -13.96 -3.26 2.05
CA LEU A 66 -13.95 -3.63 0.63
C LEU A 66 -14.42 -5.06 0.36
N GLU A 67 -14.21 -5.98 1.31
CA GLU A 67 -14.56 -7.39 1.19
C GLU A 67 -15.34 -7.89 2.44
N PRO A 68 -16.46 -7.26 2.84
CA PRO A 68 -17.12 -7.52 4.13
C PRO A 68 -17.55 -8.98 4.30
N GLU A 69 -18.00 -9.65 3.25
CA GLU A 69 -18.42 -11.05 3.33
C GLU A 69 -17.23 -12.02 3.49
N ARG A 70 -16.08 -11.67 2.95
CA ARG A 70 -14.83 -12.39 3.19
C ARG A 70 -14.32 -12.11 4.60
N ALA A 71 -14.30 -10.84 5.01
CA ALA A 71 -13.84 -10.45 6.33
C ALA A 71 -14.60 -11.16 7.46
N LYS A 72 -15.92 -11.34 7.32
CA LYS A 72 -16.75 -12.11 8.29
C LYS A 72 -16.36 -13.58 8.38
N LYS A 73 -15.76 -14.16 7.35
CA LYS A 73 -15.30 -15.56 7.36
C LYS A 73 -13.88 -15.67 7.90
N ASP A 74 -13.01 -14.72 7.53
CA ASP A 74 -11.59 -14.78 7.84
C ASP A 74 -11.25 -14.26 9.25
N TYR A 75 -12.13 -13.43 9.85
CA TYR A 75 -11.91 -12.80 11.15
C TYR A 75 -13.06 -13.07 12.13
N ALA A 76 -12.73 -13.34 13.39
CA ALA A 76 -13.70 -13.45 14.46
C ALA A 76 -13.17 -12.85 15.76
N VAL A 77 -14.11 -12.31 16.57
CA VAL A 77 -13.75 -11.74 17.87
C VAL A 77 -13.31 -12.84 18.82
N CYS A 78 -12.13 -12.67 19.38
CA CYS A 78 -11.61 -13.51 20.45
C CYS A 78 -11.70 -12.76 21.77
N ALA A 79 -12.08 -13.45 22.82
CA ALA A 79 -12.02 -12.94 24.18
C ALA A 79 -10.59 -12.43 24.51
N ASN A 80 -10.43 -11.77 25.64
CA ASN A 80 -9.17 -11.15 26.02
C ASN A 80 -7.96 -12.09 25.84
N ARG A 81 -7.14 -11.83 24.81
CA ARG A 81 -5.98 -12.65 24.42
C ARG A 81 -4.85 -12.67 25.46
N SER A 82 -4.93 -11.87 26.51
CA SER A 82 -4.00 -11.93 27.64
C SER A 82 -4.28 -13.06 28.62
N THR A 83 -5.52 -13.57 28.64
CA THR A 83 -5.94 -14.68 29.50
C THR A 83 -5.58 -16.04 28.91
N THR A 84 -5.49 -17.05 29.76
CA THR A 84 -5.24 -18.44 29.32
C THR A 84 -6.33 -18.94 28.37
N GLU A 85 -7.61 -18.62 28.67
CA GLU A 85 -8.75 -19.01 27.84
C GLU A 85 -8.72 -18.31 26.49
N GLY A 86 -8.49 -16.99 26.46
CA GLY A 86 -8.37 -16.24 25.21
C GLY A 86 -7.20 -16.69 24.34
N LYS A 87 -6.06 -17.10 24.94
CA LYS A 87 -4.95 -17.71 24.19
C LYS A 87 -5.36 -19.04 23.55
N LYS A 88 -6.07 -19.90 24.27
CA LYS A 88 -6.58 -21.18 23.73
C LYS A 88 -7.58 -20.93 22.60
N GLN A 89 -8.52 -20.02 22.80
CA GLN A 89 -9.48 -19.63 21.76
C GLN A 89 -8.80 -19.11 20.49
N ALA A 90 -7.86 -18.18 20.62
CA ALA A 90 -7.09 -17.66 19.47
C ALA A 90 -6.28 -18.75 18.76
N ALA A 91 -5.70 -19.69 19.52
CA ALA A 91 -4.96 -20.81 18.94
C ALA A 91 -5.88 -21.79 18.20
N GLN A 92 -7.11 -22.01 18.68
CA GLN A 92 -8.10 -22.82 17.95
C GLN A 92 -8.55 -22.11 16.67
N MET A 93 -8.96 -20.83 16.76
CA MET A 93 -9.31 -20.03 15.59
C MET A 93 -8.24 -20.09 14.49
N LYS A 94 -6.96 -19.95 14.85
CA LYS A 94 -5.85 -20.04 13.91
C LYS A 94 -5.77 -21.42 13.22
N LYS A 95 -6.07 -22.53 13.92
CA LYS A 95 -6.13 -23.85 13.31
C LYS A 95 -7.29 -23.98 12.31
N ASP A 96 -8.38 -23.28 12.59
CA ASP A 96 -9.56 -23.24 11.74
C ASP A 96 -9.42 -22.23 10.58
N GLY A 97 -8.26 -21.60 10.42
CA GLY A 97 -7.99 -20.60 9.39
C GLY A 97 -8.63 -19.24 9.66
N ILE A 98 -9.11 -19.00 10.90
CA ILE A 98 -9.76 -17.75 11.30
C ILE A 98 -8.76 -16.91 12.08
N GLU A 99 -8.62 -15.64 11.71
CA GLU A 99 -7.79 -14.70 12.44
C GLU A 99 -8.55 -14.04 13.58
N ALA A 100 -7.97 -14.11 14.79
CA ALA A 100 -8.58 -13.54 15.98
C ALA A 100 -8.41 -12.01 16.02
N ILE A 101 -9.51 -11.28 16.19
CA ILE A 101 -9.54 -9.83 16.42
C ILE A 101 -10.09 -9.51 17.81
N THR A 102 -9.78 -8.32 18.32
CA THR A 102 -10.33 -7.81 19.58
C THR A 102 -11.64 -7.04 19.34
N ASN A 103 -12.41 -6.82 20.41
CA ASN A 103 -13.60 -5.93 20.33
C ASN A 103 -13.21 -4.51 19.86
N THR A 104 -12.08 -3.98 20.32
CA THR A 104 -11.59 -2.65 19.90
C THR A 104 -11.25 -2.62 18.41
N GLU A 105 -10.66 -3.69 17.87
CA GLU A 105 -10.40 -3.81 16.43
C GLU A 105 -11.72 -3.91 15.65
N LEU A 106 -12.70 -4.69 16.12
CA LEU A 106 -14.03 -4.78 15.49
C LEU A 106 -14.76 -3.43 15.52
N GLU A 107 -14.73 -2.72 16.65
CA GLU A 107 -15.31 -1.38 16.76
C GLU A 107 -14.66 -0.39 15.79
N LEU A 108 -13.33 -0.39 15.70
CA LEU A 108 -12.61 0.45 14.77
C LEU A 108 -13.05 0.21 13.32
N VAL A 109 -13.01 -1.06 12.86
CA VAL A 109 -13.34 -1.36 11.46
C VAL A 109 -14.81 -1.09 11.14
N THR A 110 -15.70 -1.29 12.11
CA THR A 110 -17.13 -0.98 11.97
C THR A 110 -17.34 0.52 11.78
N ASN A 111 -16.74 1.34 12.63
CA ASN A 111 -16.84 2.80 12.52
C ASN A 111 -16.23 3.34 11.22
N VAL A 112 -15.06 2.83 10.82
CA VAL A 112 -14.43 3.21 9.55
C VAL A 112 -15.30 2.85 8.35
N SER A 113 -15.81 1.61 8.28
CA SER A 113 -16.69 1.18 7.20
C SER A 113 -17.98 1.99 7.15
N GLN A 114 -18.60 2.24 8.30
CA GLN A 114 -19.81 3.09 8.39
C GLN A 114 -19.54 4.51 7.90
N ALA A 115 -18.41 5.12 8.28
CA ALA A 115 -18.03 6.45 7.82
C ALA A 115 -17.86 6.51 6.30
N VAL A 116 -17.22 5.49 5.71
CA VAL A 116 -17.06 5.37 4.25
C VAL A 116 -18.41 5.24 3.57
N PHE A 117 -19.28 4.33 4.01
CA PHE A 117 -20.58 4.09 3.33
C PHE A 117 -21.62 5.17 3.62
N ASN A 118 -21.50 5.90 4.73
CA ASN A 118 -22.34 7.07 5.00
C ASN A 118 -21.91 8.32 4.19
N HIS A 119 -20.71 8.32 3.64
CA HIS A 119 -20.24 9.43 2.79
C HIS A 119 -20.77 9.20 1.35
N PRO A 120 -21.65 10.09 0.81
CA PRO A 120 -22.35 9.82 -0.46
C PRO A 120 -21.43 9.49 -1.63
N VAL A 121 -20.35 10.27 -1.81
CA VAL A 121 -19.40 10.06 -2.91
C VAL A 121 -18.57 8.79 -2.70
N ALA A 122 -18.14 8.47 -1.46
CA ALA A 122 -17.36 7.27 -1.20
C ALA A 122 -18.21 6.00 -1.43
N SER A 123 -19.46 6.00 -0.95
CA SER A 123 -20.42 4.92 -1.17
C SER A 123 -20.67 4.68 -2.65
N GLU A 124 -20.84 5.75 -3.44
CA GLU A 124 -21.02 5.64 -4.88
C GLU A 124 -19.74 5.12 -5.57
N LEU A 125 -18.55 5.56 -5.17
CA LEU A 125 -17.30 5.06 -5.71
C LEU A 125 -17.09 3.56 -5.48
N LEU A 126 -17.63 3.00 -4.39
CA LEU A 126 -17.55 1.57 -4.06
C LEU A 126 -18.76 0.75 -4.51
N SER A 127 -19.75 1.34 -5.19
CA SER A 127 -20.99 0.65 -5.57
C SER A 127 -20.82 -0.38 -6.68
N GLU A 128 -19.97 -0.11 -7.66
CA GLU A 128 -19.76 -0.97 -8.82
C GLU A 128 -18.29 -1.21 -9.11
N GLY A 129 -17.79 -2.39 -8.79
CA GLY A 129 -16.38 -2.72 -8.99
C GLY A 129 -16.02 -4.10 -8.45
N GLN A 130 -14.72 -4.35 -8.40
CA GLN A 130 -14.16 -5.60 -7.91
C GLN A 130 -12.96 -5.30 -7.01
N PRO A 131 -12.92 -5.88 -5.79
CA PRO A 131 -11.77 -5.76 -4.90
C PRO A 131 -10.62 -6.67 -5.34
N GLU A 132 -9.40 -6.29 -4.99
CA GLU A 132 -8.20 -7.13 -4.97
C GLU A 132 -7.91 -7.87 -6.29
N LEU A 133 -8.34 -7.33 -7.45
CA LEU A 133 -8.02 -7.90 -8.75
C LEU A 133 -6.54 -7.66 -9.06
N SER A 134 -5.80 -8.75 -9.30
CA SER A 134 -4.37 -8.69 -9.58
C SER A 134 -4.10 -8.61 -11.07
N PHE A 135 -3.09 -7.80 -11.43
CA PHE A 135 -2.67 -7.52 -12.81
C PHE A 135 -1.18 -7.78 -12.97
N TRP A 136 -0.80 -8.26 -14.14
CA TRP A 136 0.59 -8.40 -14.58
C TRP A 136 0.76 -7.87 -15.99
N ALA A 137 1.76 -7.02 -16.17
CA ALA A 137 2.11 -6.47 -17.47
C ALA A 137 3.63 -6.23 -17.57
N ASP A 138 4.20 -6.39 -18.75
CA ASP A 138 5.57 -5.94 -18.97
C ASP A 138 5.58 -4.42 -19.12
N ASP A 139 6.54 -3.81 -18.46
CA ASP A 139 6.85 -2.40 -18.67
C ASP A 139 7.37 -2.19 -20.10
N SER A 140 6.74 -1.26 -20.82
CA SER A 140 7.03 -1.04 -22.24
C SER A 140 8.44 -0.53 -22.54
N ILE A 141 9.10 0.12 -21.56
CA ILE A 141 10.44 0.70 -21.71
C ILE A 141 11.53 -0.30 -21.29
N THR A 142 11.33 -0.94 -20.16
CA THR A 142 12.34 -1.81 -19.56
C THR A 142 12.16 -3.29 -19.91
N GLY A 143 10.95 -3.72 -20.25
CA GLY A 143 10.58 -5.12 -20.43
C GLY A 143 10.48 -5.90 -19.12
N LEU A 144 10.61 -5.24 -17.96
CA LEU A 144 10.46 -5.88 -16.66
C LEU A 144 8.98 -6.19 -16.39
N CYS A 145 8.70 -7.39 -15.87
CA CYS A 145 7.36 -7.77 -15.50
C CYS A 145 6.93 -7.01 -14.22
N CYS A 146 5.86 -6.25 -14.32
CA CYS A 146 5.28 -5.46 -13.24
C CYS A 146 3.95 -6.07 -12.78
N LYS A 147 3.60 -5.85 -11.51
CA LYS A 147 2.31 -6.28 -10.95
C LYS A 147 1.66 -5.15 -10.17
N ALA A 148 0.33 -5.11 -10.22
CA ALA A 148 -0.49 -4.21 -9.42
C ALA A 148 -1.73 -4.95 -8.91
N ARG A 149 -2.20 -4.55 -7.73
CA ARG A 149 -3.45 -5.03 -7.16
C ARG A 149 -4.17 -3.83 -6.55
N PRO A 150 -5.07 -3.20 -7.31
CA PRO A 150 -5.96 -2.16 -6.78
C PRO A 150 -6.81 -2.69 -5.62
N ASP A 151 -7.00 -1.88 -4.60
CA ASP A 151 -7.92 -2.19 -3.51
C ASP A 151 -9.35 -2.37 -4.05
N TRP A 152 -9.74 -1.50 -5.00
CA TRP A 152 -11.01 -1.56 -5.72
C TRP A 152 -10.86 -1.03 -7.14
N LEU A 153 -11.31 -1.82 -8.12
CA LEU A 153 -11.36 -1.42 -9.52
C LEU A 153 -12.81 -1.32 -9.98
N ARG A 154 -13.25 -0.11 -10.33
CA ARG A 154 -14.58 0.16 -10.87
C ARG A 154 -14.71 -0.33 -12.32
N LYS A 155 -15.95 -0.60 -12.73
CA LYS A 155 -16.27 -0.99 -14.13
C LYS A 155 -15.92 0.09 -15.16
N ASP A 156 -15.93 1.37 -14.76
CA ASP A 156 -15.56 2.51 -15.62
C ASP A 156 -14.04 2.67 -15.83
N GLY A 157 -13.24 1.86 -15.15
CA GLY A 157 -11.78 1.91 -15.19
C GLY A 157 -11.17 2.86 -14.16
N THR A 158 -11.91 3.24 -13.12
CA THR A 158 -11.38 4.02 -11.99
C THR A 158 -10.86 3.09 -10.90
N ILE A 159 -9.63 3.30 -10.47
CA ILE A 159 -9.04 2.67 -9.28
C ILE A 159 -9.41 3.51 -8.06
N ILE A 160 -9.91 2.84 -7.01
CA ILE A 160 -10.05 3.43 -5.68
C ILE A 160 -9.04 2.74 -4.77
N ASP A 161 -8.22 3.54 -4.11
CA ASP A 161 -7.19 3.09 -3.19
C ASP A 161 -7.53 3.62 -1.79
N LEU A 162 -7.88 2.71 -0.90
CA LEU A 162 -8.31 3.03 0.47
C LEU A 162 -7.09 3.31 1.33
N LYS A 163 -7.06 4.46 1.97
CA LYS A 163 -6.00 4.85 2.92
C LYS A 163 -6.60 5.14 4.28
N THR A 164 -6.07 4.50 5.31
CA THR A 164 -6.41 4.83 6.69
C THR A 164 -5.35 5.74 7.31
N THR A 165 -5.79 6.71 8.12
CA THR A 165 -4.88 7.69 8.73
C THR A 165 -5.25 7.99 10.18
N GLY A 166 -4.38 8.70 10.90
CA GLY A 166 -4.66 9.21 12.25
C GLY A 166 -5.45 10.52 12.23
N ASP A 167 -5.55 11.16 13.37
CA ASP A 167 -6.24 12.45 13.56
C ASP A 167 -5.78 13.50 12.55
N LYS A 168 -6.74 14.16 11.91
CA LYS A 168 -6.55 15.21 10.88
C LYS A 168 -5.73 14.76 9.65
N GLY A 169 -5.44 13.47 9.53
CA GLY A 169 -4.66 12.95 8.41
C GLY A 169 -5.41 12.90 7.09
N ALA A 170 -6.75 12.87 7.13
CA ALA A 170 -7.59 13.00 5.94
C ALA A 170 -7.75 14.46 5.45
N LYS A 171 -7.27 15.46 6.22
CA LYS A 171 -7.29 16.86 5.77
C LYS A 171 -6.41 17.03 4.52
N PRO A 172 -6.84 17.79 3.48
CA PRO A 172 -6.09 17.94 2.22
C PRO A 172 -4.61 18.28 2.41
N SER A 173 -4.30 19.28 3.26
CA SER A 173 -2.91 19.72 3.52
C SER A 173 -2.06 18.71 4.29
N ALA A 174 -2.66 17.79 5.05
CA ALA A 174 -1.96 16.73 5.75
C ALA A 174 -1.78 15.52 4.83
N PHE A 175 -2.84 15.13 4.11
CA PHE A 175 -2.77 14.01 3.19
C PHE A 175 -1.81 14.26 2.03
N SER A 176 -1.77 15.47 1.45
CA SER A 176 -0.82 15.82 0.39
C SER A 176 0.64 15.62 0.82
N LYS A 177 1.00 16.02 2.05
CA LYS A 177 2.34 15.77 2.61
C LYS A 177 2.61 14.28 2.78
N THR A 178 1.62 13.55 3.31
CA THR A 178 1.72 12.09 3.48
C THR A 178 1.88 11.38 2.13
N ALA A 179 1.09 11.78 1.13
CA ALA A 179 1.14 11.20 -0.22
C ALA A 179 2.51 11.43 -0.88
N ALA A 180 3.09 12.62 -0.73
CA ALA A 180 4.43 12.92 -1.21
C ALA A 180 5.50 12.08 -0.47
N ASN A 181 5.50 12.09 0.86
CA ASN A 181 6.50 11.39 1.69
C ASN A 181 6.47 9.86 1.52
N LEU A 182 5.28 9.28 1.31
CA LEU A 182 5.09 7.84 1.14
C LEU A 182 5.05 7.40 -0.33
N LEU A 183 5.40 8.30 -1.25
CA LEU A 183 5.45 8.06 -2.69
C LEU A 183 4.13 7.45 -3.23
N TYR A 184 2.97 8.00 -2.82
CA TYR A 184 1.68 7.53 -3.32
C TYR A 184 1.46 7.90 -4.79
N HIS A 185 2.07 8.99 -5.27
CA HIS A 185 2.10 9.35 -6.67
C HIS A 185 2.84 8.31 -7.55
N LEU A 186 3.96 7.74 -7.06
CA LEU A 186 4.61 6.60 -7.71
C LEU A 186 3.68 5.37 -7.75
N GLN A 187 2.96 5.08 -6.66
CA GLN A 187 2.00 3.98 -6.62
C GLN A 187 0.88 4.18 -7.63
N ALA A 188 0.29 5.38 -7.69
CA ALA A 188 -0.79 5.71 -8.63
C ALA A 188 -0.31 5.54 -10.08
N ALA A 189 0.85 6.11 -10.43
CA ALA A 189 1.44 5.98 -11.77
C ALA A 189 1.72 4.51 -12.14
N HIS A 190 2.26 3.73 -11.20
CA HIS A 190 2.53 2.31 -11.42
C HIS A 190 1.25 1.51 -11.65
N TYR A 191 0.22 1.77 -10.86
CA TYR A 191 -1.07 1.08 -10.98
C TYR A 191 -1.77 1.41 -12.30
N LEU A 192 -1.81 2.68 -12.68
CA LEU A 192 -2.37 3.12 -13.96
C LEU A 192 -1.65 2.46 -15.15
N GLU A 193 -0.31 2.38 -15.11
CA GLU A 193 0.46 1.72 -16.18
C GLU A 193 0.22 0.22 -16.26
N VAL A 194 0.20 -0.48 -15.13
CA VAL A 194 0.07 -1.95 -15.13
C VAL A 194 -1.35 -2.37 -15.47
N THR A 195 -2.37 -1.66 -14.97
CA THR A 195 -3.78 -2.02 -15.16
C THR A 195 -4.40 -1.43 -16.40
N LYS A 196 -3.80 -0.37 -16.98
CA LYS A 196 -4.39 0.48 -18.03
C LYS A 196 -5.70 1.14 -17.60
N ALA A 197 -5.87 1.33 -16.29
CA ALA A 197 -6.99 2.08 -15.73
C ALA A 197 -6.92 3.56 -16.15
N LYS A 198 -8.06 4.22 -16.14
CA LYS A 198 -8.19 5.60 -16.65
C LYS A 198 -7.96 6.65 -15.57
N ARG A 199 -8.19 6.29 -14.30
CA ARG A 199 -8.26 7.23 -13.18
C ARG A 199 -7.81 6.56 -11.89
N PHE A 200 -7.21 7.32 -10.99
CA PHE A 200 -6.78 6.84 -9.67
C PHE A 200 -7.27 7.81 -8.59
N VAL A 201 -8.05 7.29 -7.65
CA VAL A 201 -8.65 8.06 -6.56
C VAL A 201 -8.20 7.48 -5.22
N PHE A 202 -7.72 8.35 -4.34
CA PHE A 202 -7.50 8.01 -2.93
C PHE A 202 -8.78 8.23 -2.14
N LEU A 203 -9.25 7.18 -1.48
CA LEU A 203 -10.31 7.24 -0.48
C LEU A 203 -9.65 7.19 0.89
N VAL A 204 -9.60 8.30 1.59
CA VAL A 204 -8.86 8.47 2.84
C VAL A 204 -9.82 8.55 4.01
N VAL A 205 -9.64 7.71 5.03
CA VAL A 205 -10.49 7.72 6.22
C VAL A 205 -9.66 7.76 7.50
N GLU A 206 -10.07 8.59 8.44
CA GLU A 206 -9.44 8.68 9.76
C GLU A 206 -9.87 7.50 10.64
N LYS A 207 -8.92 6.93 11.40
CA LYS A 207 -9.17 5.83 12.36
C LYS A 207 -9.57 6.34 13.76
N VAL A 208 -9.94 7.61 13.87
CA VAL A 208 -10.35 8.25 15.12
C VAL A 208 -11.61 9.08 14.89
N PHE A 209 -12.42 9.22 15.94
CA PHE A 209 -13.63 10.04 15.88
C PHE A 209 -13.32 11.48 15.38
N PRO A 210 -14.11 12.03 14.46
CA PRO A 210 -15.39 11.54 13.91
C PRO A 210 -15.26 10.63 12.67
N PHE A 211 -14.10 10.00 12.39
CA PHE A 211 -13.84 9.13 11.25
C PHE A 211 -13.98 9.85 9.91
N SER A 212 -13.41 11.05 9.84
CA SER A 212 -13.53 11.94 8.68
C SER A 212 -13.03 11.28 7.40
N VAL A 213 -13.78 11.48 6.31
CA VAL A 213 -13.47 10.94 4.98
C VAL A 213 -12.99 12.05 4.07
N GLY A 214 -11.90 11.80 3.34
CA GLY A 214 -11.38 12.64 2.27
C GLY A 214 -11.29 11.86 0.96
N ILE A 215 -11.56 12.48 -0.16
CA ILE A 215 -11.50 11.86 -1.50
C ILE A 215 -10.62 12.73 -2.37
N TYR A 216 -9.55 12.16 -2.93
CA TYR A 216 -8.51 12.94 -3.60
C TYR A 216 -8.03 12.25 -4.88
N GLU A 217 -7.70 13.09 -5.85
CA GLU A 217 -6.92 12.74 -7.02
C GLU A 217 -5.64 13.56 -7.03
N LEU A 218 -4.61 13.01 -7.67
CA LEU A 218 -3.40 13.77 -7.94
C LEU A 218 -3.66 14.74 -9.09
N ASP A 219 -3.11 15.93 -8.99
CA ASP A 219 -3.00 16.79 -10.14
C ASP A 219 -1.98 16.24 -11.15
N GLU A 220 -1.96 16.82 -12.33
CA GLU A 220 -1.11 16.39 -13.43
C GLU A 220 0.38 16.45 -13.06
N ALA A 221 0.80 17.48 -12.33
CA ALA A 221 2.20 17.65 -11.94
C ALA A 221 2.65 16.54 -10.98
N ALA A 222 1.84 16.24 -9.96
CA ALA A 222 2.12 15.16 -9.01
C ALA A 222 2.11 13.79 -9.68
N LEU A 223 1.17 13.55 -10.59
CA LEU A 223 1.10 12.28 -11.31
C LEU A 223 2.29 12.11 -12.27
N ASN A 224 2.70 13.16 -12.98
CA ASN A 224 3.88 13.14 -13.85
C ASN A 224 5.16 12.87 -13.06
N GLU A 225 5.32 13.44 -11.86
CA GLU A 225 6.41 13.09 -10.95
C GLU A 225 6.36 11.62 -10.54
N GLY A 226 5.17 11.07 -10.31
CA GLY A 226 4.96 9.65 -10.05
C GLY A 226 5.46 8.77 -11.21
N TYR A 227 5.15 9.11 -12.45
CA TYR A 227 5.66 8.43 -13.64
C TYR A 227 7.17 8.53 -13.76
N ARG A 228 7.74 9.71 -13.52
CA ARG A 228 9.20 9.90 -13.55
C ARG A 228 9.89 8.97 -12.55
N LEU A 229 9.48 8.99 -11.29
CA LEU A 229 10.06 8.13 -10.23
C LEU A 229 9.90 6.65 -10.53
N ARG A 230 8.73 6.23 -11.03
CA ARG A 230 8.47 4.86 -11.46
C ARG A 230 9.45 4.42 -12.54
N ASN A 231 9.62 5.24 -13.57
CA ASN A 231 10.48 4.93 -14.71
C ASN A 231 11.96 4.88 -14.30
N ASP A 232 12.41 5.82 -13.47
CA ASP A 232 13.76 5.84 -12.92
C ASP A 232 14.06 4.58 -12.09
N ALA A 233 13.11 4.17 -11.22
CA ALA A 233 13.23 2.97 -10.41
C ALA A 233 13.36 1.69 -11.28
N LEU A 234 12.52 1.54 -12.31
CA LEU A 234 12.57 0.39 -13.22
C LEU A 234 13.85 0.38 -14.06
N ALA A 235 14.28 1.54 -14.55
CA ALA A 235 15.53 1.67 -15.31
C ALA A 235 16.73 1.31 -14.44
N LEU A 236 16.76 1.75 -13.18
CA LEU A 236 17.81 1.41 -12.22
C LEU A 236 17.84 -0.10 -11.94
N ILE A 237 16.69 -0.73 -11.68
CA ILE A 237 16.58 -2.18 -11.49
C ILE A 237 17.12 -2.92 -12.72
N LYS A 238 16.69 -2.53 -13.92
CA LYS A 238 17.18 -3.14 -15.18
C LYS A 238 18.69 -3.01 -15.33
N SER A 239 19.23 -1.82 -15.06
CA SER A 239 20.68 -1.57 -15.13
C SER A 239 21.46 -2.45 -14.14
N CYS A 240 20.95 -2.59 -12.89
CA CYS A 240 21.59 -3.46 -11.90
C CYS A 240 21.60 -4.93 -12.33
N HIS A 241 20.50 -5.44 -12.90
CA HIS A 241 20.47 -6.77 -13.48
C HIS A 241 21.46 -6.97 -14.62
N GLN A 242 21.50 -6.04 -15.55
CA GLN A 242 22.40 -6.13 -16.70
C GLN A 242 23.88 -6.11 -16.31
N LYS A 243 24.23 -5.33 -15.27
CA LYS A 243 25.59 -5.22 -14.77
C LYS A 243 25.97 -6.28 -13.74
N GLY A 244 24.98 -7.01 -13.20
CA GLY A 244 25.18 -7.92 -12.08
C GLY A 244 25.69 -7.24 -10.80
N LYS A 245 25.49 -5.89 -10.68
CA LYS A 245 26.00 -5.08 -9.57
C LYS A 245 24.87 -4.26 -8.94
N TRP A 246 24.77 -4.37 -7.62
CA TRP A 246 23.77 -3.68 -6.80
C TRP A 246 24.50 -2.78 -5.79
N PRO A 247 24.84 -1.51 -6.18
CA PRO A 247 25.68 -0.64 -5.35
C PRO A 247 24.95 -0.12 -4.11
N THR A 248 25.73 0.28 -3.11
CA THR A 248 25.27 1.10 -1.98
C THR A 248 25.16 2.57 -2.41
N TYR A 249 25.09 3.52 -1.47
CA TYR A 249 24.96 4.95 -1.79
C TYR A 249 26.18 5.52 -2.51
N THR A 250 27.38 5.11 -2.10
CA THR A 250 28.63 5.51 -2.72
C THR A 250 29.65 4.38 -2.67
N ASP A 251 30.48 4.25 -3.71
CA ASP A 251 31.60 3.29 -3.78
C ASP A 251 32.94 4.00 -3.47
N GLU A 252 32.94 5.34 -3.30
CA GLU A 252 34.13 6.18 -3.06
C GLU A 252 33.78 7.35 -2.14
N ILE A 253 34.82 8.07 -1.66
CA ILE A 253 34.64 9.28 -0.86
C ILE A 253 34.01 10.37 -1.73
N THR A 254 32.80 10.80 -1.36
CA THR A 254 32.04 11.83 -2.08
C THR A 254 31.96 13.10 -1.25
N SER A 255 32.21 14.25 -1.87
CA SER A 255 32.03 15.55 -1.23
C SER A 255 30.55 15.83 -0.99
N LEU A 256 30.20 16.28 0.21
CA LEU A 256 28.83 16.66 0.61
C LEU A 256 28.68 18.19 0.58
N SER A 257 27.63 18.64 -0.10
CA SER A 257 27.15 20.02 0.02
C SER A 257 25.95 20.09 0.96
N PHE A 258 25.94 21.08 1.83
CA PHE A 258 24.78 21.29 2.70
C PHE A 258 23.62 21.98 1.96
N PRO A 259 22.38 21.71 2.36
CA PRO A 259 21.22 22.40 1.81
C PRO A 259 21.25 23.89 2.21
N ASN A 260 20.66 24.75 1.38
CA ASN A 260 20.72 26.21 1.55
C ASN A 260 20.30 26.70 2.94
N TRP A 261 19.32 26.06 3.57
CA TRP A 261 18.87 26.42 4.91
C TRP A 261 19.94 26.23 6.01
N ALA A 262 20.95 25.39 5.78
CA ALA A 262 22.04 25.17 6.72
C ALA A 262 23.07 26.32 6.74
N PHE A 263 23.03 27.24 5.77
CA PHE A 263 23.91 28.40 5.68
C PHE A 263 23.24 29.71 6.12
N THR A 264 21.95 29.69 6.48
CA THR A 264 21.31 30.88 7.04
C THR A 264 21.87 31.11 8.43
N SER A 265 22.63 32.21 8.58
CA SER A 265 23.09 32.72 9.86
C SER A 265 21.90 33.00 10.78
N HIS A 266 22.00 32.58 12.04
CA HIS A 266 21.07 32.92 13.09
C HIS A 266 21.13 34.40 13.39
#